data_8f94a44977ed58e5e69e6243db8f5aa7
#
_entry.id   8f94a44977ed58e5e69e6243db8f5aa7
#
_cell.length_a   1.000
_cell.length_b   1.000
_cell.length_c   1.000
_cell.angle_alpha   90.00
_cell.angle_beta   90.00
_cell.angle_gamma   90.00
#
_symmetry.space_group_name_H-M   'P 1'
#
loop_
_entity.id
_entity.type
_entity.pdbx_description
1 polymer ?
#
loop_
_entity_poly.entity_id
_entity_poly.type
_entity_poly.pdbx_seq_one_letter_code
_entity_poly.pdbx_strand_id
1 'polypeptide(L)'
;MHRKKLVLATILALTLGPSVSLGADVQALEHVLEQWAAAWSSNDVEKVLPLFTDNVVYEDVIFGAVNNGKKALRDFATTTFAAFQDMKVELKSRIVASDGKSGAMEWTWRCRQTKDFPGLPATNKAFEVRGVTIVEFVDGQISRNSDYWDLGTYMKQVGVTK
;
A
#
# COMPACT_ATOMS: atom_id res chain seq x y z
N MET A 1 -38.75 39.68 -57.92
CA MET A 1 -38.01 39.90 -56.61
C MET A 1 -38.04 38.63 -55.80
N HIS A 2 -36.98 37.79 -55.92
CA HIS A 2 -36.85 36.52 -55.20
C HIS A 2 -35.88 36.69 -54.03
N ARG A 3 -36.41 36.66 -52.79
CA ARG A 3 -35.59 36.67 -51.57
C ARG A 3 -35.10 35.25 -51.29
N LYS A 4 -33.79 34.99 -51.43
CA LYS A 4 -33.14 33.78 -50.97
C LYS A 4 -32.99 33.85 -49.44
N LYS A 5 -33.62 32.89 -48.74
CA LYS A 5 -33.39 32.67 -47.31
C LYS A 5 -32.11 31.91 -47.10
N LEU A 6 -31.14 32.51 -46.42
CA LEU A 6 -29.90 31.88 -46.00
C LEU A 6 -30.19 31.08 -44.71
N VAL A 7 -30.06 29.76 -44.76
CA VAL A 7 -30.16 28.91 -43.58
C VAL A 7 -28.74 28.73 -43.01
N LEU A 8 -28.51 29.33 -41.86
CA LEU A 8 -27.23 29.19 -41.13
C LEU A 8 -27.29 27.88 -40.33
N ALA A 9 -26.54 26.87 -40.77
CA ALA A 9 -26.38 25.62 -40.03
C ALA A 9 -25.29 25.82 -38.97
N THR A 10 -25.70 25.87 -37.69
CA THR A 10 -24.76 25.90 -36.54
C THR A 10 -24.27 24.50 -36.30
N ILE A 11 -23.01 24.23 -36.61
CA ILE A 11 -22.32 22.97 -36.28
C ILE A 11 -21.90 23.06 -34.82
N LEU A 12 -22.57 22.32 -33.94
CA LEU A 12 -22.17 22.11 -32.56
C LEU A 12 -20.99 21.11 -32.51
N ALA A 13 -19.78 21.61 -32.39
CA ALA A 13 -18.59 20.79 -32.20
C ALA A 13 -18.61 20.21 -30.77
N LEU A 14 -18.96 18.93 -30.67
CA LEU A 14 -18.80 18.17 -29.42
C LEU A 14 -17.29 17.93 -29.23
N THR A 15 -16.65 18.66 -28.32
CA THR A 15 -15.29 18.35 -27.89
C THR A 15 -15.37 17.15 -26.96
N LEU A 16 -15.04 15.95 -27.47
CA LEU A 16 -14.73 14.81 -26.62
C LEU A 16 -13.46 15.15 -25.82
N GLY A 17 -13.63 15.48 -24.55
CA GLY A 17 -12.51 15.50 -23.62
C GLY A 17 -11.88 14.12 -23.50
N PRO A 18 -10.61 14.00 -23.08
CA PRO A 18 -9.97 12.70 -22.91
C PRO A 18 -10.80 11.87 -21.91
N SER A 19 -11.36 10.78 -22.38
CA SER A 19 -11.98 9.76 -21.53
C SER A 19 -10.87 9.11 -20.73
N VAL A 20 -10.63 9.54 -19.50
CA VAL A 20 -9.75 8.83 -18.58
C VAL A 20 -10.42 7.48 -18.31
N SER A 21 -9.75 6.40 -18.71
CA SER A 21 -10.25 5.03 -18.55
C SER A 21 -10.13 4.66 -17.07
N LEU A 22 -11.22 4.69 -16.32
CA LEU A 22 -11.27 4.24 -14.91
C LEU A 22 -10.61 2.87 -14.69
N GLY A 23 -10.68 1.99 -15.70
CA GLY A 23 -10.03 0.68 -15.64
C GLY A 23 -8.50 0.72 -15.70
N ALA A 24 -7.91 1.69 -16.42
CA ALA A 24 -6.45 1.86 -16.47
C ALA A 24 -5.92 2.40 -15.14
N ASP A 25 -6.66 3.29 -14.48
CA ASP A 25 -6.26 3.83 -13.17
C ASP A 25 -6.31 2.75 -12.08
N VAL A 26 -7.35 1.91 -12.06
CA VAL A 26 -7.46 0.78 -11.11
C VAL A 26 -6.30 -0.22 -11.30
N GLN A 27 -5.96 -0.57 -12.53
CA GLN A 27 -4.83 -1.48 -12.81
C GLN A 27 -3.48 -0.88 -12.37
N ALA A 28 -3.29 0.42 -12.55
CA ALA A 28 -2.08 1.09 -12.07
C ALA A 28 -1.99 1.04 -10.53
N LEU A 29 -3.10 1.24 -9.82
CA LEU A 29 -3.14 1.14 -8.36
C LEU A 29 -2.95 -0.30 -7.86
N GLU A 30 -3.48 -1.31 -8.56
CA GLU A 30 -3.15 -2.71 -8.26
C GLU A 30 -1.66 -2.99 -8.38
N HIS A 31 -0.99 -2.37 -9.36
CA HIS A 31 0.46 -2.48 -9.51
C HIS A 31 1.21 -1.79 -8.35
N VAL A 32 0.70 -0.68 -7.79
CA VAL A 32 1.26 -0.06 -6.57
C VAL A 32 1.22 -1.05 -5.39
N LEU A 33 0.15 -1.84 -5.25
CA LEU A 33 0.06 -2.87 -4.20
C LEU A 33 1.07 -4.01 -4.42
N GLU A 34 1.33 -4.40 -5.67
CA GLU A 34 2.41 -5.36 -5.99
C GLU A 34 3.80 -4.80 -5.63
N GLN A 35 4.04 -3.53 -5.98
CA GLN A 35 5.27 -2.84 -5.64
C GLN A 35 5.46 -2.70 -4.14
N TRP A 36 4.37 -2.51 -3.37
CA TRP A 36 4.42 -2.47 -1.91
C TRP A 36 5.01 -3.78 -1.35
N ALA A 37 4.50 -4.94 -1.76
CA ALA A 37 5.01 -6.23 -1.30
C ALA A 37 6.47 -6.47 -1.70
N ALA A 38 6.85 -6.08 -2.92
CA ALA A 38 8.22 -6.16 -3.41
C ALA A 38 9.17 -5.23 -2.66
N ALA A 39 8.74 -4.00 -2.36
CA ALA A 39 9.52 -3.00 -1.64
C ALA A 39 9.83 -3.46 -0.21
N TRP A 40 8.81 -3.91 0.54
CA TRP A 40 9.01 -4.47 1.88
C TRP A 40 9.90 -5.71 1.87
N SER A 41 9.78 -6.58 0.85
CA SER A 41 10.66 -7.75 0.70
C SER A 41 12.11 -7.40 0.37
N SER A 42 12.38 -6.19 -0.11
CA SER A 42 13.73 -5.78 -0.54
C SER A 42 14.66 -5.37 0.60
N ASN A 43 14.13 -5.14 1.81
CA ASN A 43 14.85 -4.52 2.93
C ASN A 43 15.51 -3.17 2.59
N ASP A 44 14.92 -2.42 1.66
CA ASP A 44 15.43 -1.14 1.15
C ASP A 44 14.38 -0.05 1.37
N VAL A 45 14.65 0.86 2.31
CA VAL A 45 13.75 1.96 2.66
C VAL A 45 13.49 2.88 1.46
N GLU A 46 14.50 3.07 0.59
CA GLU A 46 14.37 3.94 -0.58
C GLU A 46 13.45 3.35 -1.67
N LYS A 47 13.12 2.07 -1.60
CA LYS A 47 12.10 1.44 -2.43
C LYS A 47 10.70 1.53 -1.82
N VAL A 48 10.61 1.62 -0.50
CA VAL A 48 9.32 1.74 0.21
C VAL A 48 8.73 3.15 0.05
N LEU A 49 9.53 4.17 0.37
CA LEU A 49 9.04 5.55 0.51
C LEU A 49 8.39 6.17 -0.75
N PRO A 50 8.83 5.87 -1.99
CA PRO A 50 8.20 6.43 -3.19
C PRO A 50 6.75 6.03 -3.39
N LEU A 51 6.30 4.92 -2.80
CA LEU A 51 4.94 4.42 -2.91
C LEU A 51 3.93 5.23 -2.09
N PHE A 52 4.40 6.08 -1.19
CA PHE A 52 3.59 6.81 -0.22
C PHE A 52 3.62 8.31 -0.44
N THR A 53 2.53 9.01 -0.08
CA THR A 53 2.48 10.47 -0.07
C THR A 53 3.36 11.03 1.05
N ASP A 54 3.76 12.31 0.96
CA ASP A 54 4.61 12.95 1.98
C ASP A 54 3.93 13.02 3.35
N ASN A 55 2.60 13.14 3.38
CA ASN A 55 1.78 13.20 4.58
C ASN A 55 1.09 11.86 4.92
N VAL A 56 1.65 10.75 4.48
CA VAL A 56 1.09 9.40 4.73
C VAL A 56 0.79 9.17 6.22
N VAL A 57 -0.29 8.44 6.48
CA VAL A 57 -0.56 7.83 7.78
C VAL A 57 -0.33 6.32 7.65
N TYR A 58 0.77 5.83 8.20
CA TYR A 58 1.11 4.41 8.22
C TYR A 58 0.86 3.84 9.62
N GLU A 59 -0.06 2.90 9.74
CA GLU A 59 -0.49 2.32 10.99
C GLU A 59 -0.23 0.80 11.00
N ASP A 60 0.51 0.33 12.00
CA ASP A 60 0.48 -1.08 12.41
C ASP A 60 -0.54 -1.19 13.56
N VAL A 61 -1.72 -1.68 13.23
CA VAL A 61 -2.86 -1.75 14.16
C VAL A 61 -2.59 -2.70 15.32
N ILE A 62 -1.82 -3.76 15.08
CA ILE A 62 -1.51 -4.78 16.07
C ILE A 62 -0.61 -4.23 17.19
N PHE A 63 0.32 -3.35 16.84
CA PHE A 63 1.18 -2.66 17.81
C PHE A 63 0.61 -1.33 18.30
N GLY A 64 -0.47 -0.83 17.70
CA GLY A 64 -0.98 0.52 17.96
C GLY A 64 0.02 1.61 17.54
N ALA A 65 0.91 1.29 16.60
CA ALA A 65 1.94 2.21 16.13
C ALA A 65 1.41 3.03 14.95
N VAL A 66 1.39 4.35 15.10
CA VAL A 66 0.96 5.29 14.04
C VAL A 66 2.13 6.17 13.63
N ASN A 67 2.53 6.08 12.37
CA ASN A 67 3.64 6.83 11.78
C ASN A 67 3.08 7.90 10.84
N ASN A 68 3.17 9.16 11.24
CA ASN A 68 2.64 10.29 10.47
C ASN A 68 3.74 10.94 9.62
N GLY A 69 3.54 10.91 8.31
CA GLY A 69 4.43 11.45 7.29
C GLY A 69 5.61 10.55 6.93
N LYS A 70 6.21 10.83 5.77
CA LYS A 70 7.31 10.03 5.20
C LYS A 70 8.52 9.89 6.12
N LYS A 71 8.80 10.91 6.97
CA LYS A 71 9.93 10.82 7.89
C LYS A 71 9.68 9.74 8.95
N ALA A 72 8.50 9.72 9.57
CA ALA A 72 8.16 8.71 10.56
C ALA A 72 8.09 7.30 9.94
N LEU A 73 7.56 7.18 8.72
CA LEU A 73 7.56 5.93 7.96
C LEU A 73 9.00 5.44 7.68
N ARG A 74 9.93 6.36 7.33
CA ARG A 74 11.35 6.03 7.15
C ARG A 74 11.95 5.43 8.41
N ASP A 75 11.73 6.08 9.55
CA ASP A 75 12.26 5.65 10.85
C ASP A 75 11.68 4.27 11.23
N PHE A 76 10.38 4.06 11.02
CA PHE A 76 9.71 2.77 11.22
C PHE A 76 10.26 1.67 10.31
N ALA A 77 10.36 1.90 9.01
CA ALA A 77 10.89 0.92 8.05
C ALA A 77 12.36 0.57 8.36
N THR A 78 13.18 1.57 8.71
CA THR A 78 14.58 1.36 9.11
C THR A 78 14.68 0.45 10.34
N THR A 79 13.86 0.71 11.36
CA THR A 79 13.81 -0.11 12.57
C THR A 79 13.34 -1.52 12.27
N THR A 80 12.31 -1.67 11.43
CA THR A 80 11.78 -2.96 11.00
C THR A 80 12.84 -3.77 10.26
N PHE A 81 13.50 -3.19 9.26
CA PHE A 81 14.54 -3.89 8.49
C PHE A 81 15.78 -4.23 9.33
N ALA A 82 16.09 -3.43 10.35
CA ALA A 82 17.18 -3.76 11.28
C ALA A 82 16.84 -4.95 12.20
N ALA A 83 15.58 -5.13 12.57
CA ALA A 83 15.13 -6.16 13.49
C ALA A 83 14.77 -7.49 12.80
N PHE A 84 14.24 -7.41 11.57
CA PHE A 84 13.72 -8.55 10.83
C PHE A 84 14.57 -8.81 9.58
N GLN A 85 15.21 -9.96 9.51
CA GLN A 85 16.05 -10.39 8.38
C GLN A 85 15.34 -11.44 7.52
N ASP A 86 15.83 -11.64 6.29
CA ASP A 86 15.27 -12.58 5.32
C ASP A 86 13.78 -12.32 5.05
N MET A 87 13.39 -11.04 5.09
CA MET A 87 12.00 -10.61 4.94
C MET A 87 11.48 -10.95 3.56
N LYS A 88 10.35 -11.63 3.52
CA LYS A 88 9.59 -11.89 2.30
C LYS A 88 8.12 -11.63 2.54
N VAL A 89 7.57 -10.68 1.82
CA VAL A 89 6.13 -10.42 1.75
C VAL A 89 5.62 -10.99 0.42
N GLU A 90 4.70 -11.93 0.50
CA GLU A 90 4.08 -12.55 -0.66
C GLU A 90 2.63 -12.15 -0.73
N LEU A 91 2.28 -11.42 -1.78
CA LEU A 91 0.91 -11.00 -2.05
C LEU A 91 0.06 -12.21 -2.45
N LYS A 92 -1.08 -12.41 -1.79
CA LYS A 92 -2.02 -13.52 -2.06
C LYS A 92 -3.21 -13.05 -2.90
N SER A 93 -3.77 -11.91 -2.55
CA SER A 93 -4.85 -11.27 -3.28
C SER A 93 -4.81 -9.76 -3.10
N ARG A 94 -5.43 -9.04 -4.01
CA ARG A 94 -5.61 -7.59 -3.93
C ARG A 94 -6.91 -7.17 -4.60
N ILE A 95 -7.44 -6.08 -4.13
CA ILE A 95 -8.60 -5.40 -4.71
C ILE A 95 -8.38 -3.89 -4.61
N VAL A 96 -8.84 -3.16 -5.62
CA VAL A 96 -8.92 -1.70 -5.62
C VAL A 96 -10.37 -1.33 -5.89
N ALA A 97 -10.92 -0.39 -5.14
CA ALA A 97 -12.25 0.13 -5.36
C ALA A 97 -12.35 0.79 -6.76
N SER A 98 -13.51 0.68 -7.39
CA SER A 98 -13.73 1.17 -8.76
C SER A 98 -13.54 2.68 -8.93
N ASP A 99 -13.62 3.43 -7.82
CA ASP A 99 -13.34 4.89 -7.79
C ASP A 99 -11.85 5.23 -7.61
N GLY A 100 -10.98 4.20 -7.45
CA GLY A 100 -9.54 4.36 -7.27
C GLY A 100 -9.10 4.98 -5.96
N LYS A 101 -9.99 5.12 -4.96
CA LYS A 101 -9.66 5.83 -3.72
C LYS A 101 -9.18 4.94 -2.60
N SER A 102 -9.49 3.65 -2.65
CA SER A 102 -9.11 2.69 -1.61
C SER A 102 -8.83 1.32 -2.19
N GLY A 103 -8.15 0.50 -1.42
CA GLY A 103 -7.86 -0.88 -1.76
C GLY A 103 -7.55 -1.72 -0.54
N ALA A 104 -7.44 -3.02 -0.77
CA ALA A 104 -7.02 -3.97 0.23
C ALA A 104 -6.14 -5.05 -0.42
N MET A 105 -5.25 -5.61 0.36
CA MET A 105 -4.43 -6.74 -0.07
C MET A 105 -4.26 -7.74 1.07
N GLU A 106 -4.31 -9.02 0.74
CA GLU A 106 -3.94 -10.11 1.63
C GLU A 106 -2.53 -10.57 1.31
N TRP A 107 -1.74 -10.83 2.33
CA TRP A 107 -0.34 -11.23 2.19
C TRP A 107 0.09 -12.25 3.25
N THR A 108 1.21 -12.91 3.00
CA THR A 108 2.00 -13.61 4.01
C THR A 108 3.32 -12.87 4.21
N TRP A 109 3.74 -12.79 5.46
CA TRP A 109 5.03 -12.23 5.85
C TRP A 109 5.87 -13.31 6.50
N ARG A 110 7.02 -13.58 5.90
CA ARG A 110 8.02 -14.53 6.41
C ARG A 110 9.31 -13.77 6.68
N CYS A 111 9.91 -13.99 7.84
CA CYS A 111 11.23 -13.46 8.20
C CYS A 111 11.79 -14.13 9.44
N ARG A 112 12.98 -13.69 9.86
CA ARG A 112 13.63 -14.05 11.13
C ARG A 112 13.81 -12.78 11.95
N GLN A 113 13.29 -12.77 13.19
CA GLN A 113 13.53 -11.69 14.12
C GLN A 113 14.89 -11.86 14.82
N THR A 114 15.85 -11.01 14.49
CA THR A 114 17.24 -11.09 14.97
C THR A 114 17.60 -10.06 16.01
N LYS A 115 16.80 -8.99 16.13
CA LYS A 115 16.99 -7.95 17.15
C LYS A 115 15.65 -7.59 17.81
N ASP A 116 15.74 -6.89 18.93
CA ASP A 116 14.57 -6.34 19.59
C ASP A 116 13.83 -5.37 18.66
N PHE A 117 12.51 -5.46 18.70
CA PHE A 117 11.60 -4.51 18.08
C PHE A 117 10.67 -3.96 19.18
N PRO A 118 10.16 -2.73 19.10
CA PRO A 118 9.28 -2.19 20.13
C PRO A 118 8.14 -3.15 20.49
N GLY A 119 8.11 -3.58 21.74
CA GLY A 119 7.12 -4.56 22.24
C GLY A 119 7.44 -6.04 21.95
N LEU A 120 8.48 -6.36 21.17
CA LEU A 120 8.87 -7.73 20.82
C LEU A 120 10.36 -7.96 21.07
N PRO A 121 10.75 -8.72 22.11
CA PRO A 121 12.14 -9.09 22.33
C PRO A 121 12.64 -10.02 21.20
N ALA A 122 13.92 -9.94 20.87
CA ALA A 122 14.55 -10.79 19.87
C ALA A 122 14.46 -12.27 20.26
N THR A 123 13.95 -13.07 19.35
CA THR A 123 13.83 -14.53 19.55
C THR A 123 14.81 -15.33 18.70
N ASN A 124 15.40 -14.70 17.68
CA ASN A 124 16.23 -15.31 16.66
C ASN A 124 15.55 -16.50 15.93
N LYS A 125 14.22 -16.52 15.94
CA LYS A 125 13.41 -17.54 15.27
C LYS A 125 12.81 -17.00 13.98
N ALA A 126 12.67 -17.89 13.00
CA ALA A 126 11.90 -17.63 11.81
C ALA A 126 10.41 -17.80 12.10
N PHE A 127 9.58 -17.03 11.41
CA PHE A 127 8.13 -17.13 11.47
C PHE A 127 7.51 -16.82 10.11
N GLU A 128 6.26 -17.23 9.96
CA GLU A 128 5.39 -16.87 8.85
C GLU A 128 4.00 -16.55 9.38
N VAL A 129 3.49 -15.38 9.05
CA VAL A 129 2.15 -14.92 9.45
C VAL A 129 1.38 -14.43 8.25
N ARG A 130 0.04 -14.42 8.39
CA ARG A 130 -0.87 -13.80 7.42
C ARG A 130 -1.26 -12.42 7.90
N GLY A 131 -1.54 -11.55 6.93
CA GLY A 131 -2.06 -10.23 7.21
C GLY A 131 -2.89 -9.68 6.06
N VAL A 132 -3.54 -8.56 6.38
CA VAL A 132 -4.29 -7.74 5.44
C VAL A 132 -3.86 -6.30 5.64
N THR A 133 -3.64 -5.60 4.55
CA THR A 133 -3.46 -4.14 4.55
C THR A 133 -4.67 -3.49 3.89
N ILE A 134 -5.20 -2.45 4.53
CA ILE A 134 -6.18 -1.54 3.95
C ILE A 134 -5.44 -0.26 3.57
N VAL A 135 -5.67 0.24 2.35
CA VAL A 135 -5.02 1.46 1.86
C VAL A 135 -6.03 2.49 1.35
N GLU A 136 -5.64 3.76 1.43
CA GLU A 136 -6.25 4.86 0.68
C GLU A 136 -5.22 5.45 -0.28
N PHE A 137 -5.69 5.91 -1.45
CA PHE A 137 -4.84 6.47 -2.50
C PHE A 137 -5.13 7.94 -2.74
N VAL A 138 -4.08 8.70 -3.01
CA VAL A 138 -4.13 10.08 -3.52
C VAL A 138 -3.06 10.20 -4.60
N ASP A 139 -3.45 10.67 -5.77
CA ASP A 139 -2.56 10.91 -6.92
C ASP A 139 -1.65 9.71 -7.25
N GLY A 140 -2.20 8.48 -7.17
CA GLY A 140 -1.48 7.26 -7.49
C GLY A 140 -0.54 6.75 -6.39
N GLN A 141 -0.47 7.41 -5.24
CA GLN A 141 0.33 7.00 -4.08
C GLN A 141 -0.56 6.61 -2.90
N ILE A 142 -0.02 5.82 -1.99
CA ILE A 142 -0.69 5.42 -0.75
C ILE A 142 -0.63 6.60 0.22
N SER A 143 -1.79 7.14 0.59
CA SER A 143 -1.94 8.22 1.58
C SER A 143 -2.25 7.70 2.99
N ARG A 144 -2.83 6.49 3.08
CA ARG A 144 -3.06 5.77 4.33
C ARG A 144 -2.76 4.28 4.12
N ASN A 145 -2.14 3.67 5.12
CA ASN A 145 -1.89 2.23 5.20
C ASN A 145 -2.25 1.76 6.62
N SER A 146 -3.06 0.72 6.73
CA SER A 146 -3.37 0.11 8.04
C SER A 146 -3.14 -1.40 7.94
N ASP A 147 -2.15 -1.89 8.68
CA ASP A 147 -1.74 -3.29 8.68
C ASP A 147 -2.40 -4.04 9.84
N TYR A 148 -3.03 -5.17 9.52
CA TYR A 148 -3.63 -6.13 10.44
C TYR A 148 -2.99 -7.49 10.19
N TRP A 149 -2.41 -8.12 11.22
CA TRP A 149 -1.73 -9.40 11.04
C TRP A 149 -1.87 -10.33 12.24
N ASP A 150 -1.58 -11.60 12.05
CA ASP A 150 -1.80 -12.66 13.03
C ASP A 150 -0.68 -12.72 14.09
N LEU A 151 -0.78 -11.84 15.10
CA LEU A 151 0.09 -11.83 16.27
C LEU A 151 0.06 -13.16 17.03
N GLY A 152 -1.12 -13.82 17.11
CA GLY A 152 -1.27 -15.07 17.84
C GLY A 152 -0.41 -16.18 17.23
N THR A 153 -0.40 -16.30 15.92
CA THR A 153 0.46 -17.24 15.19
C THR A 153 1.94 -16.88 15.34
N TYR A 154 2.29 -15.57 15.23
CA TYR A 154 3.66 -15.13 15.50
C TYR A 154 4.15 -15.59 16.88
N MET A 155 3.42 -15.26 17.94
CA MET A 155 3.78 -15.57 19.32
C MET A 155 4.01 -17.08 19.53
N LYS A 156 3.16 -17.93 18.96
CA LYS A 156 3.30 -19.39 19.01
C LYS A 156 4.58 -19.85 18.35
N GLN A 157 4.88 -19.34 17.14
CA GLN A 157 6.05 -19.76 16.36
C GLN A 157 7.36 -19.32 17.01
N VAL A 158 7.40 -18.13 17.59
CA VAL A 158 8.61 -17.64 18.26
C VAL A 158 8.71 -18.06 19.72
N GLY A 159 7.68 -18.71 20.27
CA GLY A 159 7.69 -19.25 21.63
C GLY A 159 7.53 -18.18 22.72
N VAL A 160 6.87 -17.07 22.41
CA VAL A 160 6.46 -16.02 23.37
C VAL A 160 4.98 -16.21 23.67
N THR A 161 4.63 -17.33 24.31
CA THR A 161 3.27 -17.55 24.84
C THR A 161 3.25 -17.15 26.31
N LYS A 162 2.24 -16.34 26.69
CA LYS A 162 1.90 -16.17 28.10
C LYS A 162 1.26 -17.42 28.66
#